data_69e36978ba2798d363acc190b6811b5f
#
_entry.id   69e36978ba2798d363acc190b6811b5f
#
_cell.length_a   1.000
_cell.length_b   1.000
_cell.length_c   1.000
_cell.angle_alpha   90.00
_cell.angle_beta   90.00
_cell.angle_gamma   90.00
#
_symmetry.space_group_name_H-M   'P 1'
#
loop_
_entity.id
_entity.type
_entity.pdbx_description
1 polymer ?
#
loop_
_entity_poly.entity_id
_entity_poly.type
_entity_poly.pdbx_seq_one_letter_code
_entity_poly.pdbx_strand_id
1 'polypeptide(L)'
;MQPRRYRFTASHTVQAPRDRVHAVLVDLEYYCDWWMQVRGVAKIDDDTALVVCRSVLPYDLELVLTAVSREVDLLEVRIEGPIRGYARYHLVEASPGVTSLRFEQEVRAESRLMVLASYVARPLLVWNHHRMMRGSEQGLRALLERGQPNAATAAS
;
A
#
# COMPACT_ATOMS: atom_id res chain seq x y z
N MET A 1 -13.35 -9.20 -24.83
CA MET A 1 -13.40 -8.15 -23.80
C MET A 1 -11.97 -7.89 -23.33
N GLN A 2 -11.43 -6.71 -23.61
CA GLN A 2 -10.06 -6.39 -23.18
C GLN A 2 -10.04 -6.05 -21.69
N PRO A 3 -9.06 -6.54 -20.92
CA PRO A 3 -8.93 -6.23 -19.50
C PRO A 3 -8.69 -4.73 -19.31
N ARG A 4 -9.50 -4.08 -18.48
CA ARG A 4 -9.32 -2.66 -18.16
C ARG A 4 -8.11 -2.47 -17.25
N ARG A 5 -7.34 -1.44 -17.57
CA ARG A 5 -6.24 -0.97 -16.71
C ARG A 5 -6.77 0.06 -15.72
N TYR A 6 -6.30 -0.04 -14.50
CA TYR A 6 -6.52 0.91 -13.43
C TYR A 6 -5.18 1.48 -12.99
N ARG A 7 -5.10 2.80 -12.96
CA ARG A 7 -3.94 3.51 -12.43
C ARG A 7 -4.38 4.33 -11.23
N PHE A 8 -3.64 4.18 -10.15
CA PHE A 8 -3.85 4.91 -8.90
C PHE A 8 -2.57 5.62 -8.51
N THR A 9 -2.70 6.86 -8.06
CA THR A 9 -1.61 7.64 -7.50
C THR A 9 -2.08 8.33 -6.23
N ALA A 10 -1.22 8.39 -5.23
CA ALA A 10 -1.47 9.13 -4.00
C ALA A 10 -0.15 9.72 -3.49
N SER A 11 -0.21 10.86 -2.84
CA SER A 11 0.95 11.48 -2.21
C SER A 11 0.56 12.00 -0.83
N HIS A 12 1.39 11.73 0.16
CA HIS A 12 1.23 12.24 1.51
C HIS A 12 2.58 12.34 2.21
N THR A 13 2.61 13.04 3.32
CA THR A 13 3.80 13.19 4.15
C THR A 13 3.62 12.51 5.49
N VAL A 14 4.72 11.99 6.03
CA VAL A 14 4.77 11.35 7.34
C VAL A 14 5.86 12.02 8.19
N GLN A 15 5.54 12.31 9.44
CA GLN A 15 6.47 12.90 10.42
C GLN A 15 7.40 11.82 10.99
N ALA A 16 8.26 11.29 10.12
CA ALA A 16 9.27 10.30 10.46
C ALA A 16 10.43 10.34 9.45
N PRO A 17 11.66 10.00 9.87
CA PRO A 17 12.79 9.87 8.96
C PRO A 17 12.56 8.82 7.89
N ARG A 18 13.11 9.03 6.70
CA ARG A 18 12.95 8.14 5.54
C ARG A 18 13.31 6.68 5.85
N ASP A 19 14.38 6.44 6.57
CA ASP A 19 14.82 5.09 6.90
C ASP A 19 13.83 4.34 7.81
N ARG A 20 13.15 5.04 8.71
CA ARG A 20 12.09 4.45 9.53
C ARG A 20 10.85 4.13 8.69
N VAL A 21 10.47 5.01 7.78
CA VAL A 21 9.35 4.79 6.86
C VAL A 21 9.65 3.60 5.97
N HIS A 22 10.86 3.54 5.40
CA HIS A 22 11.33 2.42 4.59
C HIS A 22 11.28 1.09 5.36
N ALA A 23 11.79 1.04 6.59
CA ALA A 23 11.81 -0.16 7.40
C ALA A 23 10.41 -0.74 7.65
N VAL A 24 9.39 0.11 7.82
CA VAL A 24 8.00 -0.34 7.97
C VAL A 24 7.41 -0.82 6.64
N LEU A 25 7.68 -0.12 5.55
CA LEU A 25 7.10 -0.46 4.24
C LEU A 25 7.75 -1.66 3.56
N VAL A 26 9.01 -1.97 3.85
CA VAL A 26 9.71 -3.13 3.28
C VAL A 26 9.27 -4.44 3.93
N ASP A 27 8.75 -4.37 5.16
CA ASP A 27 8.41 -5.54 5.95
C ASP A 27 6.92 -5.89 5.83
N LEU A 28 6.59 -6.64 4.79
CA LEU A 28 5.21 -7.06 4.50
C LEU A 28 4.58 -7.91 5.60
N GLU A 29 5.37 -8.69 6.35
CA GLU A 29 4.87 -9.60 7.38
C GLU A 29 4.12 -8.86 8.49
N TYR A 30 4.50 -7.62 8.77
CA TYR A 30 3.89 -6.78 9.79
C TYR A 30 2.78 -5.84 9.26
N TYR A 31 2.40 -5.94 8.00
CA TYR A 31 1.34 -5.08 7.44
C TYR A 31 -0.01 -5.23 8.15
N CYS A 32 -0.32 -6.42 8.67
CA CYS A 32 -1.56 -6.64 9.44
C CYS A 32 -1.63 -5.81 10.72
N ASP A 33 -0.49 -5.39 11.27
CA ASP A 33 -0.42 -4.68 12.54
C ASP A 33 -0.80 -3.20 12.41
N TRP A 34 -0.62 -2.63 11.22
CA TRP A 34 -0.86 -1.21 11.01
C TRP A 34 -1.81 -0.89 9.84
N TRP A 35 -2.00 -1.80 8.90
CA TRP A 35 -2.90 -1.62 7.77
C TRP A 35 -4.14 -2.50 7.92
N MET A 36 -5.22 -1.91 8.45
CA MET A 36 -6.45 -2.63 8.84
C MET A 36 -7.05 -3.50 7.70
N GLN A 37 -6.90 -3.09 6.44
CA GLN A 37 -7.43 -3.81 5.29
C GLN A 37 -6.56 -5.01 4.86
N VAL A 38 -5.34 -5.12 5.36
CA VAL A 38 -4.52 -6.33 5.20
C VAL A 38 -4.88 -7.32 6.29
N ARG A 39 -5.45 -8.44 5.89
CA ARG A 39 -5.99 -9.46 6.80
C ARG A 39 -5.03 -10.59 7.10
N GLY A 40 -4.10 -10.83 6.22
CA GLY A 40 -3.09 -11.85 6.38
C GLY A 40 -1.95 -11.67 5.40
N VAL A 41 -0.76 -12.05 5.83
CA VAL A 41 0.44 -12.14 5.01
C VAL A 41 1.11 -13.47 5.30
N ALA A 42 1.41 -14.23 4.26
CA ALA A 42 2.17 -15.47 4.34
C ALA A 42 3.40 -15.38 3.43
N LYS A 43 4.58 -15.43 4.01
CA LYS A 43 5.83 -15.48 3.26
C LYS A 43 5.91 -16.80 2.50
N ILE A 44 6.18 -16.73 1.19
CA ILE A 44 6.41 -17.90 0.32
C ILE A 44 7.92 -18.17 0.21
N ASP A 45 8.68 -17.13 -0.07
CA ASP A 45 10.15 -17.13 -0.11
C ASP A 45 10.68 -15.74 0.27
N ASP A 46 11.98 -15.49 0.10
CA ASP A 46 12.60 -14.23 0.50
C ASP A 46 12.09 -13.00 -0.27
N ASP A 47 11.58 -13.19 -1.48
CA ASP A 47 11.10 -12.12 -2.34
C ASP A 47 9.59 -12.12 -2.56
N THR A 48 8.89 -13.19 -2.15
CA THR A 48 7.49 -13.43 -2.51
C THR A 48 6.62 -13.68 -1.27
N ALA A 49 5.49 -13.00 -1.20
CA ALA A 49 4.48 -13.19 -0.16
C ALA A 49 3.07 -13.26 -0.74
N LEU A 50 2.21 -14.08 -0.13
CA LEU A 50 0.77 -14.05 -0.31
C LEU A 50 0.18 -13.01 0.65
N VAL A 51 -0.60 -12.09 0.11
CA VAL A 51 -1.27 -11.03 0.88
C VAL A 51 -2.77 -11.13 0.67
N VAL A 52 -3.52 -11.19 1.76
CA VAL A 52 -4.98 -11.19 1.76
C VAL A 52 -5.49 -9.85 2.20
N CYS A 53 -6.24 -9.18 1.32
CA CYS A 53 -6.81 -7.86 1.56
C CYS A 53 -8.33 -7.92 1.58
N ARG A 54 -8.94 -7.18 2.50
CA ARG A 54 -10.39 -6.94 2.54
C ARG A 54 -10.66 -5.49 2.91
N SER A 55 -11.46 -4.81 2.10
CA SER A 55 -11.93 -3.47 2.43
C SER A 55 -13.44 -3.50 2.72
N VAL A 56 -14.23 -2.64 2.10
CA VAL A 56 -15.68 -2.55 2.33
C VAL A 56 -16.46 -3.64 1.60
N LEU A 57 -15.95 -4.07 0.46
CA LEU A 57 -16.61 -5.11 -0.33
C LEU A 57 -16.48 -6.48 0.37
N PRO A 58 -17.53 -7.32 0.33
CA PRO A 58 -17.62 -8.56 1.11
C PRO A 58 -16.86 -9.72 0.46
N TYR A 59 -15.64 -9.48 -0.03
CA TYR A 59 -14.77 -10.52 -0.56
C TYR A 59 -13.30 -10.27 -0.18
N ASP A 60 -12.53 -11.33 -0.10
CA ASP A 60 -11.10 -11.27 0.11
C ASP A 60 -10.38 -11.24 -1.24
N LEU A 61 -9.40 -10.36 -1.35
CA LEU A 61 -8.53 -10.27 -2.49
C LEU A 61 -7.18 -10.89 -2.13
N GLU A 62 -6.89 -12.05 -2.69
CA GLU A 62 -5.64 -12.76 -2.49
C GLU A 62 -4.65 -12.38 -3.59
N LEU A 63 -3.53 -11.80 -3.20
CA LEU A 63 -2.50 -11.30 -4.09
C LEU A 63 -1.16 -11.96 -3.79
N VAL A 64 -0.44 -12.32 -4.82
CA VAL A 64 0.97 -12.69 -4.71
C VAL A 64 1.81 -11.47 -5.04
N LEU A 65 2.60 -11.02 -4.08
CA LEU A 65 3.50 -9.88 -4.22
C LEU A 65 4.94 -10.39 -4.31
N THR A 66 5.64 -10.01 -5.37
CA THR A 66 7.06 -10.31 -5.55
C THR A 66 7.86 -9.00 -5.54
N ALA A 67 8.87 -8.92 -4.69
CA ALA A 67 9.73 -7.75 -4.59
C ALA A 67 10.50 -7.53 -5.90
N VAL A 68 10.48 -6.31 -6.40
CA VAL A 68 11.24 -5.85 -7.57
C VAL A 68 12.34 -4.89 -7.13
N SER A 69 12.05 -3.99 -6.19
CA SER A 69 13.00 -3.08 -5.57
C SER A 69 12.75 -2.95 -4.08
N ARG A 70 13.84 -2.92 -3.31
CA ARG A 70 13.86 -2.63 -1.87
C ARG A 70 14.77 -1.46 -1.52
N GLU A 71 15.09 -0.63 -2.52
CA GLU A 71 15.92 0.56 -2.30
C GLU A 71 15.23 1.54 -1.34
N VAL A 72 16.03 2.32 -0.62
CA VAL A 72 15.51 3.25 0.41
C VAL A 72 14.57 4.31 -0.17
N ASP A 73 14.80 4.69 -1.40
CA ASP A 73 14.00 5.70 -2.13
C ASP A 73 12.93 5.10 -3.03
N LEU A 74 13.01 3.79 -3.33
CA LEU A 74 12.07 3.10 -4.22
C LEU A 74 11.77 1.68 -3.74
N LEU A 75 10.57 1.48 -3.25
CA LEU A 75 10.01 0.16 -2.99
C LEU A 75 9.04 -0.20 -4.11
N GLU A 76 9.24 -1.34 -4.74
CA GLU A 76 8.37 -1.82 -5.82
C GLU A 76 8.09 -3.30 -5.68
N VAL A 77 6.83 -3.68 -5.88
CA VAL A 77 6.38 -5.07 -5.96
C VAL A 77 5.62 -5.32 -7.25
N ARG A 78 5.80 -6.52 -7.80
CA ARG A 78 4.92 -7.07 -8.83
C ARG A 78 3.73 -7.73 -8.15
N ILE A 79 2.54 -7.51 -8.71
CA ILE A 79 1.27 -8.04 -8.22
C ILE A 79 0.76 -9.10 -9.18
N GLU A 80 0.41 -10.27 -8.66
CA GLU A 80 -0.19 -11.37 -9.41
C GLU A 80 -1.40 -11.93 -8.64
N GLY A 81 -2.36 -12.47 -9.37
CA GLY A 81 -3.61 -13.00 -8.83
C GLY A 81 -4.83 -12.54 -9.64
N PRO A 82 -5.96 -12.25 -9.00
CA PRO A 82 -7.16 -11.73 -9.67
C PRO A 82 -6.94 -10.40 -10.38
N ILE A 83 -5.95 -9.65 -9.93
CA ILE A 83 -5.39 -8.48 -10.62
C ILE A 83 -3.90 -8.69 -10.84
N ARG A 84 -3.38 -8.10 -11.91
CA ARG A 84 -1.95 -8.18 -12.25
C ARG A 84 -1.40 -6.80 -12.59
N GLY A 85 -0.19 -6.52 -12.11
CA GLY A 85 0.48 -5.26 -12.35
C GLY A 85 1.60 -5.01 -11.36
N TYR A 86 1.74 -3.77 -10.92
CA TYR A 86 2.74 -3.37 -9.94
C TYR A 86 2.20 -2.32 -8.98
N ALA A 87 2.85 -2.21 -7.84
CA ALA A 87 2.72 -1.10 -6.91
C ALA A 87 4.10 -0.63 -6.47
N ARG A 88 4.28 0.69 -6.33
CA ARG A 88 5.53 1.28 -5.89
C ARG A 88 5.32 2.46 -4.96
N TYR A 89 6.28 2.62 -4.04
CA TYR A 89 6.43 3.80 -3.20
C TYR A 89 7.74 4.51 -3.54
N HIS A 90 7.65 5.80 -3.81
CA HIS A 90 8.80 6.70 -3.84
C HIS A 90 8.88 7.43 -2.50
N LEU A 91 10.03 7.35 -1.84
CA LEU A 91 10.29 7.97 -0.55
C LEU A 91 11.33 9.08 -0.74
N VAL A 92 10.95 10.29 -0.39
CA VAL A 92 11.84 11.47 -0.45
C VAL A 92 11.84 12.16 0.91
N GLU A 93 13.01 12.48 1.44
CA GLU A 93 13.12 13.33 2.61
C GLU A 93 12.74 14.77 2.22
N ALA A 94 11.58 15.22 2.69
CA ALA A 94 11.05 16.54 2.39
C ALA A 94 11.67 17.63 3.26
N SER A 95 11.98 17.28 4.51
CA SER A 95 12.70 18.09 5.49
C SER A 95 13.26 17.15 6.56
N PRO A 96 14.17 17.60 7.46
CA PRO A 96 14.69 16.75 8.53
C PRO A 96 13.57 16.11 9.35
N GLY A 97 13.53 14.78 9.39
CA GLY A 97 12.50 14.01 10.10
C GLY A 97 11.12 13.97 9.43
N VAL A 98 10.99 14.42 8.18
CA VAL A 98 9.74 14.39 7.42
C VAL A 98 9.94 13.70 6.07
N THR A 99 9.16 12.66 5.80
CA THR A 99 9.23 11.91 4.55
C THR A 99 7.98 12.15 3.70
N SER A 100 8.20 12.49 2.44
CA SER A 100 7.17 12.51 1.41
C SER A 100 7.09 11.14 0.73
N LEU A 101 5.90 10.57 0.71
CA LEU A 101 5.60 9.32 0.02
C LEU A 101 4.75 9.59 -1.20
N ARG A 102 5.14 9.03 -2.32
CA ARG A 102 4.33 8.96 -3.53
C ARG A 102 4.06 7.50 -3.86
N PHE A 103 2.80 7.14 -3.82
CA PHE A 103 2.31 5.82 -4.19
C PHE A 103 1.86 5.81 -5.64
N GLU A 104 2.26 4.79 -6.38
CA GLU A 104 1.80 4.50 -7.74
C GLU A 104 1.42 3.03 -7.84
N GLN A 105 0.27 2.77 -8.44
CA GLN A 105 -0.17 1.41 -8.74
C GLN A 105 -0.81 1.38 -10.12
N GLU A 106 -0.41 0.43 -10.94
CA GLU A 106 -1.07 0.11 -12.19
C GLU A 106 -1.40 -1.37 -12.22
N VAL A 107 -2.67 -1.69 -12.38
CA VAL A 107 -3.17 -3.07 -12.40
C VAL A 107 -4.23 -3.26 -13.47
N ARG A 108 -4.36 -4.49 -13.93
CA ARG A 108 -5.43 -4.95 -14.81
C ARG A 108 -6.15 -6.14 -14.17
N ALA A 109 -7.45 -6.23 -14.40
CA ALA A 109 -8.23 -7.38 -13.97
C ALA A 109 -7.88 -8.61 -14.82
N GLU A 110 -7.55 -9.72 -14.17
CA GLU A 110 -7.21 -11.00 -14.86
C GLU A 110 -8.36 -12.01 -14.76
N SER A 111 -9.07 -12.08 -13.64
CA SER A 111 -10.19 -13.02 -13.50
C SER A 111 -11.43 -12.51 -14.25
N ARG A 112 -12.19 -13.45 -14.84
CA ARG A 112 -13.44 -13.14 -15.57
C ARG A 112 -14.43 -12.38 -14.69
N LEU A 113 -14.52 -12.75 -13.40
CA LEU A 113 -15.38 -12.07 -12.43
C LEU A 113 -14.95 -10.62 -12.19
N MET A 114 -13.65 -10.38 -12.02
CA MET A 114 -13.10 -9.03 -11.85
C MET A 114 -13.25 -8.18 -13.12
N VAL A 115 -13.09 -8.78 -14.29
CA VAL A 115 -13.33 -8.10 -15.58
C VAL A 115 -14.80 -7.67 -15.67
N LEU A 116 -15.74 -8.57 -15.38
CA LEU A 116 -17.17 -8.26 -15.39
C LEU A 116 -17.51 -7.19 -14.36
N ALA A 117 -17.04 -7.33 -13.13
CA ALA A 117 -17.23 -6.34 -12.06
C ALA A 117 -16.65 -4.98 -12.45
N SER A 118 -15.55 -4.93 -13.19
CA SER A 118 -14.93 -3.68 -13.63
C SER A 118 -15.77 -2.89 -14.62
N TYR A 119 -16.64 -3.54 -15.36
CA TYR A 119 -17.59 -2.86 -16.27
C TYR A 119 -18.82 -2.32 -15.56
N VAL A 120 -19.34 -3.04 -14.57
CA VAL A 120 -20.59 -2.74 -13.89
C VAL A 120 -20.37 -1.89 -12.65
N ALA A 121 -19.30 -2.16 -11.89
CA ALA A 121 -19.06 -1.59 -10.56
C ALA A 121 -17.78 -0.75 -10.48
N ARG A 122 -17.29 -0.21 -11.60
CA ARG A 122 -16.04 0.58 -11.62
C ARG A 122 -15.99 1.68 -10.54
N PRO A 123 -17.01 2.54 -10.36
CA PRO A 123 -16.97 3.57 -9.34
C PRO A 123 -16.82 2.99 -7.93
N LEU A 124 -17.47 1.86 -7.67
CA LEU A 124 -17.41 1.17 -6.39
C LEU A 124 -16.01 0.54 -6.15
N LEU A 125 -15.40 -0.03 -7.18
CA LEU A 125 -14.04 -0.59 -7.10
C LEU A 125 -13.00 0.50 -6.85
N VAL A 126 -13.11 1.63 -7.54
CA VAL A 126 -12.23 2.80 -7.36
C VAL A 126 -12.40 3.37 -5.96
N TRP A 127 -13.63 3.55 -5.50
CA TRP A 127 -13.91 4.01 -4.14
C TRP A 127 -13.37 3.07 -3.07
N ASN A 128 -13.55 1.76 -3.25
CA ASN A 128 -13.02 0.73 -2.35
C ASN A 128 -11.49 0.77 -2.28
N HIS A 129 -10.82 0.95 -3.40
CA HIS A 129 -9.35 1.13 -3.45
C HIS A 129 -8.90 2.39 -2.71
N HIS A 130 -9.56 3.54 -2.93
CA HIS A 130 -9.24 4.77 -2.20
C HIS A 130 -9.43 4.61 -0.69
N ARG A 131 -10.47 3.89 -0.26
CA ARG A 131 -10.69 3.61 1.15
C ARG A 131 -9.59 2.74 1.75
N MET A 132 -9.14 1.75 0.99
CA MET A 132 -8.01 0.89 1.36
C MET A 132 -6.72 1.69 1.52
N MET A 133 -6.42 2.59 0.59
CA MET A 133 -5.23 3.44 0.64
C MET A 133 -5.28 4.47 1.78
N ARG A 134 -6.45 5.01 2.11
CA ARG A 134 -6.62 5.85 3.32
C ARG A 134 -6.31 5.07 4.60
N GLY A 135 -6.73 3.81 4.67
CA GLY A 135 -6.39 2.94 5.81
C GLY A 135 -4.88 2.73 5.94
N SER A 136 -4.18 2.56 4.82
CA SER A 136 -2.71 2.52 4.78
C SER A 136 -2.07 3.79 5.31
N GLU A 137 -2.50 4.95 4.81
CA GLU A 137 -1.98 6.25 5.26
C GLU A 137 -2.20 6.48 6.75
N GLN A 138 -3.42 6.24 7.23
CA GLN A 138 -3.78 6.41 8.64
C GLN A 138 -2.99 5.45 9.55
N GLY A 139 -2.88 4.19 9.16
CA GLY A 139 -2.14 3.18 9.90
C GLY A 139 -0.65 3.47 9.96
N LEU A 140 -0.06 3.86 8.84
CA LEU A 140 1.35 4.23 8.75
C LEU A 140 1.68 5.46 9.61
N ARG A 141 0.85 6.49 9.54
CA ARG A 141 1.01 7.68 10.41
C ARG A 141 0.87 7.32 11.87
N ALA A 142 -0.16 6.56 12.23
CA ALA A 142 -0.39 6.15 13.61
C ALA A 142 0.79 5.35 14.17
N LEU A 143 1.42 4.50 13.36
CA LEU A 143 2.58 3.71 13.77
C LEU A 143 3.84 4.57 13.93
N LEU A 144 4.15 5.42 12.94
CA LEU A 144 5.41 6.16 12.86
C LEU A 144 5.42 7.45 13.69
N GLU A 145 4.25 8.08 13.86
CA GLU A 145 4.10 9.32 14.61
C GLU A 145 3.84 9.08 16.12
N ARG A 146 3.52 7.85 16.52
CA ARG A 146 3.47 7.45 17.92
C ARG A 146 4.87 7.50 18.54
N GLY A 147 5.08 8.39 19.51
CA GLY A 147 6.34 8.51 20.26
C GLY A 147 7.25 9.64 19.80
N GLN A 148 6.81 10.50 18.88
CA GLN A 148 7.44 11.81 18.73
C GLN A 148 6.90 12.74 19.83
N PRO A 149 7.77 13.36 20.67
CA PRO A 149 7.32 14.40 21.57
C PRO A 149 6.71 15.52 20.73
N ASN A 150 5.49 15.93 21.11
CA ASN A 150 4.86 17.09 20.51
C ASN A 150 5.85 18.26 20.52
N ALA A 151 6.16 18.80 19.35
CA ALA A 151 7.02 19.98 19.21
C ALA A 151 6.48 21.23 19.94
N ALA A 152 5.26 21.15 20.49
CA ALA A 152 4.64 22.17 21.29
C ALA A 152 5.15 22.24 22.76
N THR A 153 5.90 21.25 23.26
CA THR A 153 6.39 21.25 24.66
C THR A 153 7.86 21.68 24.78
N ALA A 154 8.54 21.97 23.67
CA ALA A 154 9.94 22.41 23.67
C ALA A 154 10.11 23.97 23.66
N ALA A 155 9.03 24.72 23.81
CA ALA A 155 9.05 26.21 23.88
C ALA A 155 8.43 26.71 25.20
N SER A 156 9.00 26.26 26.32
CA SER A 156 8.74 26.90 27.65
C SER A 156 10.01 26.97 28.42
#